data_4e473409bc5faeb8c85f0e66140a3a7b
#
_entry.id   4e473409bc5faeb8c85f0e66140a3a7b
#
_cell.length_a   1.000
_cell.length_b   1.000
_cell.length_c   1.000
_cell.angle_alpha   90.00
_cell.angle_beta   90.00
_cell.angle_gamma   90.00
#
_symmetry.space_group_name_H-M   'P 1'
#
loop_
_entity.id
_entity.type
_entity.pdbx_description
1 polymer ?
#
loop_
_entity_poly.entity_id
_entity_poly.type
_entity_poly.pdbx_seq_one_letter_code
_entity_poly.pdbx_strand_id
1 'polypeptide(L)'
;MMKKALIYTSLALTAALALTGCAPDSNSPVQTAVQTTAAAEQTVSAPATEDAATSRLITPDEARALIGQPGVTLLDVRAKYEYDEAHIDGALLLPYDAITAESPELPENKDDTIIVYCRSGRRSAIAADTLASLGYTRIYDLGGIQDWPYETVAGAS
;
A
#
# COMPACT_ATOMS: atom_id res chain seq x y z
N MET A 1 -23.23 -11.17 -36.97
CA MET A 1 -22.39 -11.18 -38.20
C MET A 1 -20.97 -10.72 -37.86
N MET A 2 -20.02 -11.62 -38.16
CA MET A 2 -18.60 -11.45 -38.49
C MET A 2 -17.64 -10.94 -37.37
N LYS A 3 -17.04 -11.79 -36.72
CA LYS A 3 -15.66 -12.33 -36.53
C LYS A 3 -14.62 -11.56 -37.33
N LYS A 4 -13.61 -10.99 -36.64
CA LYS A 4 -12.24 -10.88 -37.18
C LYS A 4 -11.23 -11.16 -36.05
N ALA A 5 -10.71 -12.38 -36.09
CA ALA A 5 -9.47 -12.77 -35.44
C ALA A 5 -8.31 -12.21 -36.26
N LEU A 6 -7.29 -11.66 -35.58
CA LEU A 6 -5.98 -11.47 -36.19
C LEU A 6 -4.95 -12.21 -35.35
N ILE A 7 -4.47 -13.26 -35.96
CA ILE A 7 -3.33 -14.06 -35.56
C ILE A 7 -2.07 -13.32 -36.05
N TYR A 8 -1.12 -13.08 -35.16
CA TYR A 8 0.25 -12.79 -35.58
C TYR A 8 1.20 -13.83 -35.01
N THR A 9 1.67 -14.61 -35.95
CA THR A 9 2.70 -15.64 -35.82
C THR A 9 4.10 -15.04 -35.69
N SER A 10 4.87 -15.60 -34.79
CA SER A 10 6.26 -16.05 -34.89
C SER A 10 7.28 -15.18 -35.64
N LEU A 11 8.38 -14.82 -34.97
CA LEU A 11 9.71 -15.10 -35.55
C LEU A 11 10.76 -15.18 -34.42
N ALA A 12 11.32 -16.37 -34.29
CA ALA A 12 12.54 -16.65 -33.54
C ALA A 12 13.75 -16.16 -34.33
N LEU A 13 14.73 -15.59 -33.66
CA LEU A 13 16.08 -15.53 -34.20
C LEU A 13 17.10 -15.71 -33.08
N THR A 14 17.72 -16.88 -33.13
CA THR A 14 18.92 -17.31 -32.43
C THR A 14 20.17 -16.61 -32.95
N ALA A 15 21.05 -16.15 -32.07
CA ALA A 15 22.48 -16.07 -32.39
C ALA A 15 23.31 -16.23 -31.12
N ALA A 16 23.97 -17.35 -31.02
CA ALA A 16 25.08 -17.63 -30.13
C ALA A 16 26.38 -17.07 -30.71
N LEU A 17 27.25 -16.51 -29.88
CA LEU A 17 28.69 -16.59 -30.13
C LEU A 17 29.45 -16.51 -28.81
N ALA A 18 30.22 -17.58 -28.57
CA ALA A 18 31.24 -17.71 -27.56
C ALA A 18 32.54 -17.03 -28.02
N LEU A 19 33.42 -16.72 -27.06
CA LEU A 19 34.88 -16.90 -27.08
C LEU A 19 35.50 -16.14 -25.90
N THR A 20 35.98 -16.87 -24.90
CA THR A 20 37.40 -17.28 -24.68
C THR A 20 38.34 -16.14 -24.24
N GLY A 21 38.93 -16.29 -23.06
CA GLY A 21 40.32 -15.87 -22.93
C GLY A 21 40.79 -15.48 -21.53
N CYS A 22 41.44 -16.42 -20.87
CA CYS A 22 42.67 -16.32 -20.06
C CYS A 22 42.66 -15.56 -18.70
N ALA A 23 42.84 -16.38 -17.67
CA ALA A 23 43.64 -16.11 -16.47
C ALA A 23 45.16 -16.25 -16.82
N PRO A 24 46.12 -16.11 -15.89
CA PRO A 24 46.15 -15.73 -14.48
C PRO A 24 47.25 -14.71 -14.16
N ASP A 25 47.31 -14.14 -12.96
CA ASP A 25 48.58 -14.06 -12.25
C ASP A 25 48.44 -13.88 -10.74
N SER A 26 49.27 -14.64 -10.08
CA SER A 26 49.45 -14.81 -8.68
C SER A 26 50.14 -13.61 -8.04
N ASN A 27 49.76 -13.17 -6.89
CA ASN A 27 50.68 -12.95 -5.77
C ASN A 27 49.96 -12.79 -4.43
N SER A 28 50.05 -13.79 -3.61
CA SER A 28 49.93 -13.72 -2.15
C SER A 28 51.34 -13.39 -1.60
N PRO A 29 51.55 -12.89 -0.38
CA PRO A 29 51.00 -13.49 0.82
C PRO A 29 50.72 -12.52 2.04
N VAL A 30 50.07 -13.12 3.02
CA VAL A 30 50.35 -13.11 4.48
C VAL A 30 49.57 -12.13 5.35
N GLN A 31 48.69 -12.76 6.12
CA GLN A 31 48.38 -12.64 7.56
C GLN A 31 47.76 -11.32 8.05
N THR A 32 46.67 -11.38 8.71
CA THR A 32 46.52 -11.91 10.07
C THR A 32 45.01 -12.06 10.39
N ALA A 33 44.68 -13.17 10.98
CA ALA A 33 43.37 -13.52 11.51
C ALA A 33 42.93 -12.55 12.61
N VAL A 34 41.70 -12.06 12.53
CA VAL A 34 40.82 -11.96 13.69
C VAL A 34 39.44 -12.39 13.25
N GLN A 35 39.08 -13.58 13.66
CA GLN A 35 37.72 -14.07 13.66
C GLN A 35 36.93 -13.23 14.66
N THR A 36 35.91 -12.56 14.20
CA THR A 36 34.77 -12.24 15.05
C THR A 36 33.54 -12.62 14.26
N THR A 37 33.05 -13.78 14.57
CA THR A 37 31.72 -14.26 14.27
C THR A 37 30.70 -13.30 14.89
N ALA A 38 30.03 -12.52 14.08
CA ALA A 38 28.75 -11.96 14.42
C ALA A 38 27.78 -12.47 13.35
N ALA A 39 27.19 -13.63 13.63
CA ALA A 39 25.96 -14.02 13.01
C ALA A 39 24.93 -12.95 13.34
N ALA A 40 24.56 -12.15 12.35
CA ALA A 40 23.34 -11.39 12.42
C ALA A 40 22.18 -12.38 12.32
N GLU A 41 21.74 -12.87 13.46
CA GLU A 41 20.41 -13.42 13.60
C GLU A 41 19.43 -12.33 13.18
N GLN A 42 18.87 -12.52 12.01
CA GLN A 42 17.60 -11.90 11.67
C GLN A 42 16.56 -12.48 12.62
N THR A 43 16.40 -11.86 13.76
CA THR A 43 15.22 -12.03 14.59
C THR A 43 14.04 -11.60 13.73
N VAL A 44 13.36 -12.59 13.17
CA VAL A 44 11.98 -12.47 12.73
C VAL A 44 11.24 -12.07 14.00
N SER A 45 10.97 -10.78 14.13
CA SER A 45 10.16 -10.26 15.22
C SER A 45 8.80 -10.94 15.09
N ALA A 46 8.50 -11.78 16.06
CA ALA A 46 7.19 -12.38 16.24
C ALA A 46 6.12 -11.28 16.25
N PRO A 47 4.87 -11.60 15.86
CA PRO A 47 3.80 -10.62 15.79
C PRO A 47 3.66 -9.96 17.15
N ALA A 48 3.89 -8.65 17.21
CA ALA A 48 3.59 -7.85 18.38
C ALA A 48 2.10 -8.01 18.70
N THR A 49 1.83 -8.36 19.91
CA THR A 49 0.54 -8.47 20.57
C THR A 49 -0.39 -7.36 20.09
N GLU A 50 -1.44 -7.74 19.36
CA GLU A 50 -2.53 -6.87 18.90
C GLU A 50 -3.39 -6.52 20.13
N ASP A 51 -3.05 -5.45 20.83
CA ASP A 51 -3.92 -4.94 21.91
C ASP A 51 -3.73 -3.43 22.15
N ALA A 52 -3.57 -2.68 21.09
CA ALA A 52 -3.84 -1.24 21.04
C ALA A 52 -4.30 -0.91 19.63
N ALA A 53 -5.44 -0.25 19.48
CA ALA A 53 -5.92 0.28 18.23
C ALA A 53 -4.84 1.21 17.63
N THR A 54 -4.04 0.66 16.73
CA THR A 54 -2.90 1.36 16.12
C THR A 54 -3.13 1.37 14.63
N SER A 55 -3.15 2.55 14.04
CA SER A 55 -3.21 2.67 12.60
C SER A 55 -1.92 2.14 11.96
N ARG A 56 -2.05 1.50 10.81
CA ARG A 56 -0.94 0.96 10.02
C ARG A 56 -0.89 1.63 8.67
N LEU A 57 0.31 1.95 8.22
CA LEU A 57 0.49 2.40 6.84
C LEU A 57 0.20 1.25 5.87
N ILE A 58 -0.43 1.56 4.75
CA ILE A 58 -0.73 0.62 3.68
C ILE A 58 -0.27 1.19 2.34
N THR A 59 0.26 0.34 1.48
CA THR A 59 0.65 0.75 0.12
C THR A 59 -0.58 0.87 -0.80
N PRO A 60 -0.49 1.64 -1.90
CA PRO A 60 -1.56 1.73 -2.89
C PRO A 60 -2.00 0.37 -3.46
N ASP A 61 -1.05 -0.54 -3.72
CA ASP A 61 -1.35 -1.88 -4.23
C ASP A 61 -2.15 -2.73 -3.23
N GLU A 62 -1.73 -2.71 -1.96
CA GLU A 62 -2.43 -3.41 -0.88
C GLU A 62 -3.82 -2.82 -0.65
N ALA A 63 -3.95 -1.49 -0.62
CA ALA A 63 -5.22 -0.81 -0.47
C ALA A 63 -6.17 -1.17 -1.62
N ARG A 64 -5.69 -1.13 -2.86
CA ARG A 64 -6.47 -1.52 -4.04
C ARG A 64 -6.99 -2.96 -3.97
N ALA A 65 -6.20 -3.88 -3.41
CA ALA A 65 -6.61 -5.27 -3.24
C ALA A 65 -7.73 -5.44 -2.20
N LEU A 66 -7.85 -4.52 -1.26
CA LEU A 66 -8.87 -4.53 -0.20
C LEU A 66 -10.13 -3.75 -0.57
N ILE A 67 -10.02 -2.65 -1.34
CA ILE A 67 -11.15 -1.81 -1.73
C ILE A 67 -12.23 -2.64 -2.43
N GLY A 68 -13.47 -2.49 -1.99
CA GLY A 68 -14.63 -3.24 -2.50
C GLY A 68 -14.82 -4.63 -1.89
N GLN A 69 -13.96 -5.06 -0.97
CA GLN A 69 -14.17 -6.29 -0.21
C GLN A 69 -15.23 -6.09 0.89
N PRO A 70 -15.99 -7.14 1.24
CA PRO A 70 -16.91 -7.08 2.38
C PRO A 70 -16.21 -6.70 3.68
N GLY A 71 -16.79 -5.79 4.46
CA GLY A 71 -16.21 -5.32 5.72
C GLY A 71 -15.02 -4.37 5.55
N VAL A 72 -14.84 -3.78 4.36
CA VAL A 72 -13.84 -2.76 4.08
C VAL A 72 -14.51 -1.44 3.71
N THR A 73 -14.20 -0.38 4.44
CA THR A 73 -14.66 0.98 4.19
C THR A 73 -13.47 1.84 3.77
N LEU A 74 -13.59 2.53 2.64
CA LEU A 74 -12.60 3.50 2.18
C LEU A 74 -13.12 4.92 2.47
N LEU A 75 -12.34 5.72 3.20
CA LEU A 75 -12.71 7.08 3.58
C LEU A 75 -11.78 8.11 2.93
N ASP A 76 -12.36 9.05 2.21
CA ASP A 76 -11.73 10.30 1.83
C ASP A 76 -11.95 11.34 2.94
N VAL A 77 -10.88 11.69 3.65
CA VAL A 77 -10.98 12.63 4.78
C VAL A 77 -10.63 14.06 4.40
N ARG A 78 -10.72 14.38 3.11
CA ARG A 78 -10.51 15.71 2.56
C ARG A 78 -11.79 16.57 2.64
N ALA A 79 -11.69 17.79 2.13
CA ALA A 79 -12.85 18.63 1.97
C ALA A 79 -13.69 18.20 0.75
N LYS A 80 -15.00 18.52 0.78
CA LYS A 80 -15.93 18.13 -0.29
C LYS A 80 -15.49 18.58 -1.68
N TYR A 81 -14.95 19.76 -1.83
CA TYR A 81 -14.51 20.24 -3.15
C TYR A 81 -13.34 19.44 -3.73
N GLU A 82 -12.42 18.94 -2.87
CA GLU A 82 -11.32 18.07 -3.28
C GLU A 82 -11.82 16.68 -3.73
N TYR A 83 -12.84 16.18 -3.03
CA TYR A 83 -13.51 14.94 -3.36
C TYR A 83 -14.25 15.05 -4.70
N ASP A 84 -15.02 16.11 -4.89
CA ASP A 84 -15.79 16.35 -6.13
C ASP A 84 -14.86 16.52 -7.35
N GLU A 85 -13.66 17.05 -7.14
CA GLU A 85 -12.66 17.22 -8.20
C GLU A 85 -12.09 15.86 -8.65
N ALA A 86 -11.65 15.05 -7.71
CA ALA A 86 -11.16 13.69 -7.98
C ALA A 86 -11.06 12.90 -6.68
N HIS A 87 -11.54 11.65 -6.65
CA HIS A 87 -11.41 10.74 -5.51
C HIS A 87 -11.16 9.30 -5.98
N ILE A 88 -10.76 8.44 -5.06
CA ILE A 88 -10.60 7.01 -5.34
C ILE A 88 -12.00 6.39 -5.41
N ASP A 89 -12.26 5.63 -6.46
CA ASP A 89 -13.57 4.99 -6.68
C ASP A 89 -14.00 4.15 -5.48
N GLY A 90 -15.27 4.29 -5.08
CA GLY A 90 -15.84 3.64 -3.90
C GLY A 90 -15.51 4.30 -2.56
N ALA A 91 -14.81 5.44 -2.54
CA ALA A 91 -14.56 6.18 -1.32
C ALA A 91 -15.80 6.92 -0.82
N LEU A 92 -16.03 6.89 0.49
CA LEU A 92 -17.00 7.73 1.17
C LEU A 92 -16.31 9.00 1.67
N LEU A 93 -16.97 10.13 1.51
CA LEU A 93 -16.47 11.40 1.99
C LEU A 93 -16.81 11.60 3.46
N LEU A 94 -15.80 11.68 4.32
CA LEU A 94 -15.93 12.05 5.73
C LEU A 94 -14.76 12.94 6.13
N PRO A 95 -14.88 14.28 6.10
CA PRO A 95 -13.78 15.18 6.47
C PRO A 95 -13.20 14.84 7.84
N TYR A 96 -11.86 14.90 7.97
CA TYR A 96 -11.14 14.48 9.17
C TYR A 96 -11.59 15.18 10.46
N ASP A 97 -12.08 16.40 10.36
CA ASP A 97 -12.59 17.24 11.46
C ASP A 97 -14.09 17.03 11.75
N ALA A 98 -14.77 16.21 10.94
CA ALA A 98 -16.17 15.83 11.12
C ALA A 98 -16.36 14.40 11.64
N ILE A 99 -15.28 13.65 11.87
CA ILE A 99 -15.35 12.27 12.36
C ILE A 99 -15.87 12.24 13.79
N THR A 100 -17.00 11.59 13.99
CA THR A 100 -17.61 11.33 15.31
C THR A 100 -18.06 9.87 15.40
N ALA A 101 -18.45 9.43 16.60
CA ALA A 101 -18.96 8.07 16.78
C ALA A 101 -20.30 7.83 16.08
N GLU A 102 -21.03 8.90 15.74
CA GLU A 102 -22.33 8.89 15.08
C GLU A 102 -22.24 9.11 13.57
N SER A 103 -21.03 9.22 13.01
CA SER A 103 -20.85 9.41 11.57
C SER A 103 -21.41 8.23 10.79
N PRO A 104 -22.37 8.44 9.86
CA PRO A 104 -23.06 7.34 9.16
C PRO A 104 -22.17 6.61 8.13
N GLU A 105 -21.04 7.22 7.76
CA GLU A 105 -20.04 6.63 6.85
C GLU A 105 -19.18 5.56 7.54
N LEU A 106 -19.22 5.51 8.88
CA LEU A 106 -18.42 4.57 9.65
C LEU A 106 -19.16 3.23 9.81
N PRO A 107 -18.45 2.10 9.72
CA PRO A 107 -19.05 0.79 9.97
C PRO A 107 -19.47 0.65 11.44
N GLU A 108 -20.60 -0.04 11.67
CA GLU A 108 -21.08 -0.34 13.04
C GLU A 108 -20.12 -1.28 13.77
N ASN A 109 -19.55 -2.24 13.04
CA ASN A 109 -18.61 -3.20 13.62
C ASN A 109 -17.21 -2.56 13.71
N LYS A 110 -16.70 -2.45 14.93
CA LYS A 110 -15.39 -1.84 15.21
C LYS A 110 -14.19 -2.67 14.70
N ASP A 111 -14.42 -3.93 14.38
CA ASP A 111 -13.41 -4.82 13.80
C ASP A 111 -13.41 -4.83 12.27
N ASP A 112 -14.28 -4.07 11.62
CA ASP A 112 -14.24 -3.88 10.18
C ASP A 112 -13.02 -3.03 9.79
N THR A 113 -12.54 -3.27 8.60
CA THR A 113 -11.36 -2.57 8.07
C THR A 113 -11.75 -1.18 7.58
N ILE A 114 -11.04 -0.16 8.05
CA ILE A 114 -11.17 1.20 7.55
C ILE A 114 -9.84 1.60 6.89
N ILE A 115 -9.91 2.03 5.64
CA ILE A 115 -8.80 2.62 4.91
C ILE A 115 -9.07 4.12 4.82
N VAL A 116 -8.14 4.95 5.26
CA VAL A 116 -8.27 6.40 5.20
C VAL A 116 -7.21 7.00 4.29
N TYR A 117 -7.57 8.04 3.56
CA TYR A 117 -6.59 8.82 2.80
C TYR A 117 -6.97 10.30 2.77
N CYS A 118 -5.98 11.14 2.53
CA CYS A 118 -6.22 12.56 2.26
C CYS A 118 -5.44 13.04 1.03
N ARG A 119 -5.00 14.28 0.99
CA ARG A 119 -4.20 14.80 -0.12
C ARG A 119 -2.74 14.32 -0.05
N SER A 120 -2.11 14.38 1.14
CA SER A 120 -0.67 14.17 1.34
C SER A 120 -0.30 13.45 2.64
N GLY A 121 -1.25 12.79 3.30
CA GLY A 121 -1.00 11.96 4.50
C GLY A 121 -1.28 12.66 5.84
N ARG A 122 -1.17 14.00 5.98
CA ARG A 122 -1.30 14.67 7.29
C ARG A 122 -2.71 14.54 7.90
N ARG A 123 -3.76 14.75 7.11
CA ARG A 123 -5.16 14.68 7.60
C ARG A 123 -5.58 13.22 7.84
N SER A 124 -5.08 12.29 7.02
CA SER A 124 -5.38 10.86 7.19
C SER A 124 -4.77 10.30 8.47
N ALA A 125 -3.56 10.71 8.85
CA ALA A 125 -2.98 10.33 10.13
C ALA A 125 -3.84 10.82 11.32
N ILE A 126 -4.32 12.09 11.30
CA ILE A 126 -5.22 12.62 12.34
C ILE A 126 -6.54 11.84 12.37
N ALA A 127 -7.09 11.53 11.21
CA ALA A 127 -8.32 10.74 11.09
C ALA A 127 -8.14 9.33 11.65
N ALA A 128 -7.00 8.69 11.35
CA ALA A 128 -6.67 7.37 11.86
C ALA A 128 -6.56 7.33 13.39
N ASP A 129 -5.92 8.34 13.99
CA ASP A 129 -5.84 8.49 15.45
C ASP A 129 -7.24 8.70 16.07
N THR A 130 -8.10 9.49 15.41
CA THR A 130 -9.48 9.71 15.85
C THR A 130 -10.27 8.41 15.81
N LEU A 131 -10.19 7.64 14.73
CA LEU A 131 -10.87 6.35 14.57
C LEU A 131 -10.39 5.33 15.61
N ALA A 132 -9.09 5.29 15.89
CA ALA A 132 -8.53 4.45 16.95
C ALA A 132 -9.13 4.82 18.32
N SER A 133 -9.24 6.12 18.61
CA SER A 133 -9.86 6.63 19.83
C SER A 133 -11.36 6.29 19.94
N LEU A 134 -12.03 6.09 18.81
CA LEU A 134 -13.42 5.64 18.73
C LEU A 134 -13.56 4.10 18.85
N GLY A 135 -12.44 3.38 19.00
CA GLY A 135 -12.42 1.94 19.23
C GLY A 135 -12.35 1.07 17.98
N TYR A 136 -12.06 1.64 16.79
CA TYR A 136 -11.81 0.83 15.60
C TYR A 136 -10.44 0.15 15.71
N THR A 137 -10.38 -1.14 15.39
CA THR A 137 -9.18 -1.97 15.59
C THR A 137 -8.36 -2.17 14.32
N ARG A 138 -8.96 -2.01 13.14
CA ARG A 138 -8.31 -2.24 11.84
C ARG A 138 -8.32 -0.98 10.99
N ILE A 139 -7.37 -0.10 11.24
CA ILE A 139 -7.24 1.17 10.56
C ILE A 139 -5.98 1.16 9.71
N TYR A 140 -6.13 1.45 8.42
CA TYR A 140 -5.03 1.59 7.48
C TYR A 140 -4.96 3.03 6.97
N ASP A 141 -3.80 3.65 7.13
CA ASP A 141 -3.52 4.98 6.55
C ASP A 141 -2.83 4.80 5.20
N LEU A 142 -3.54 5.14 4.12
CA LEU A 142 -3.04 5.12 2.75
C LEU A 142 -2.18 6.37 2.45
N GLY A 143 -2.25 7.39 3.30
CA GLY A 143 -1.50 8.61 3.09
C GLY A 143 -2.17 9.59 2.13
N GLY A 144 -1.53 9.89 1.02
CA GLY A 144 -1.97 10.89 0.06
C GLY A 144 -2.49 10.33 -1.25
N ILE A 145 -3.61 10.87 -1.76
CA ILE A 145 -4.09 10.57 -3.11
C ILE A 145 -3.05 10.99 -4.18
N GLN A 146 -2.12 11.88 -3.84
CA GLN A 146 -1.03 12.28 -4.73
C GLN A 146 -0.08 11.12 -5.07
N ASP A 147 -0.02 10.12 -4.19
CA ASP A 147 0.81 8.91 -4.37
C ASP A 147 -0.02 7.73 -4.92
N TRP A 148 -1.31 7.95 -5.24
CA TRP A 148 -2.19 6.95 -5.82
C TRP A 148 -1.92 6.80 -7.32
N PRO A 149 -1.38 5.66 -7.80
CA PRO A 149 -0.96 5.51 -9.19
C PRO A 149 -2.09 5.08 -10.14
N TYR A 150 -3.30 4.91 -9.63
CA TYR A 150 -4.44 4.40 -10.38
C TYR A 150 -5.43 5.51 -10.73
N GLU A 151 -6.42 5.16 -11.55
CA GLU A 151 -7.49 6.08 -11.94
C GLU A 151 -8.29 6.58 -10.74
N THR A 152 -8.76 7.80 -10.86
CA THR A 152 -9.67 8.46 -9.92
C THR A 152 -10.95 8.84 -10.64
N VAL A 153 -12.03 9.01 -9.90
CA VAL A 153 -13.32 9.45 -10.42
C VAL A 153 -13.64 10.86 -9.93
N ALA A 154 -14.49 11.57 -10.64
CA ALA A 154 -14.93 12.93 -10.28
C ALA A 154 -16.44 12.97 -10.06
N GLY A 155 -16.89 13.96 -9.29
CA GLY A 155 -18.31 14.15 -8.99
C GLY A 155 -18.70 13.57 -7.63
N ALA A 156 -19.95 13.83 -7.22
CA ALA A 156 -20.53 13.26 -6.02
C ALA A 156 -20.94 11.80 -6.26
N SER A 157 -20.62 10.93 -5.32
CA SER A 157 -21.10 9.54 -5.27
C SER A 157 -22.56 9.51 -4.86
#